data_95e41d34815e41f081847d35f62c0eda
#
_entry.id   95e41d34815e41f081847d35f62c0eda
#
_cell.length_a   1.000
_cell.length_b   1.000
_cell.length_c   1.000
_cell.angle_alpha   90.00
_cell.angle_beta   90.00
_cell.angle_gamma   90.00
#
_symmetry.space_group_name_H-M   'P 1'
#
loop_
_entity.id
_entity.type
_entity.pdbx_description
1 polymer ?
#
loop_
_entity_poly.entity_id
_entity_poly.type
_entity_poly.pdbx_seq_one_letter_code
_entity_poly.pdbx_strand_id
1 'polypeptide(L)'
;MTEASFTHLLQIFPCPDIHKTAAYYEKIGFRSVSYLNSAEPHICLYRDTIELILTQSSLAKIFPNRVQYGYGYDAYFITEKQAAMQQEFVDKGITLVRPLMVTDYGNKEFVFEDIDGRWIAVGNKIS
;
A
#
# COMPACT_ATOMS: atom_id res chain seq x y z
N MET A 1 -10.37 33.83 -10.70
CA MET A 1 -9.35 33.44 -9.72
C MET A 1 -9.67 32.05 -9.20
N THR A 2 -8.70 31.18 -9.12
CA THR A 2 -8.90 29.82 -8.61
C THR A 2 -8.28 29.70 -7.24
N GLU A 3 -9.00 29.02 -6.36
CA GLU A 3 -8.46 28.69 -5.03
C GLU A 3 -7.48 27.52 -5.15
N ALA A 4 -6.44 27.55 -4.34
CA ALA A 4 -5.50 26.46 -4.26
C ALA A 4 -6.16 25.24 -3.60
N SER A 5 -5.89 24.06 -4.12
CA SER A 5 -6.41 22.80 -3.57
C SER A 5 -5.43 21.68 -3.80
N PHE A 6 -5.49 20.66 -2.94
CA PHE A 6 -4.75 19.42 -3.15
C PHE A 6 -5.58 18.51 -4.07
N THR A 7 -4.92 17.70 -4.89
CA THR A 7 -5.58 16.78 -5.80
C THR A 7 -5.55 15.33 -5.29
N HIS A 8 -4.47 14.91 -4.70
CA HIS A 8 -4.34 13.56 -4.12
C HIS A 8 -3.10 13.49 -3.26
N LEU A 9 -2.90 12.34 -2.65
CA LEU A 9 -1.74 12.03 -1.84
C LEU A 9 -1.12 10.74 -2.39
N LEU A 10 0.19 10.62 -2.36
CA LEU A 10 0.87 9.36 -2.63
C LEU A 10 1.61 8.90 -1.37
N GLN A 11 1.88 7.60 -1.28
CA GLN A 11 2.56 7.01 -0.14
C GLN A 11 4.00 6.65 -0.52
N ILE A 12 4.94 6.90 0.37
CA ILE A 12 6.35 6.58 0.18
C ILE A 12 6.71 5.42 1.11
N PHE A 13 7.26 4.34 0.54
CA PHE A 13 7.65 3.14 1.27
C PHE A 13 9.17 2.94 1.18
N PRO A 14 9.91 3.12 2.28
CA PRO A 14 11.31 2.66 2.32
C PRO A 14 11.34 1.13 2.31
N CYS A 15 12.21 0.55 1.50
CA CYS A 15 12.26 -0.89 1.27
C CYS A 15 13.67 -1.44 1.54
N PRO A 16 13.78 -2.59 2.22
CA PRO A 16 15.08 -3.25 2.38
C PRO A 16 15.67 -3.69 1.04
N ASP A 17 14.81 -4.10 0.10
CA ASP A 17 15.19 -4.44 -1.27
C ASP A 17 14.10 -3.89 -2.20
N ILE A 18 14.40 -2.76 -2.81
CA ILE A 18 13.43 -2.03 -3.64
C ILE A 18 12.91 -2.88 -4.81
N HIS A 19 13.74 -3.77 -5.36
CA HIS A 19 13.35 -4.62 -6.50
C HIS A 19 12.37 -5.71 -6.07
N LYS A 20 12.56 -6.30 -4.91
CA LYS A 20 11.64 -7.31 -4.37
C LYS A 20 10.29 -6.70 -4.06
N THR A 21 10.27 -5.51 -3.48
CA THR A 21 9.02 -4.81 -3.18
C THR A 21 8.30 -4.43 -4.45
N ALA A 22 9.00 -3.91 -5.46
CA ALA A 22 8.40 -3.59 -6.75
C ALA A 22 7.78 -4.84 -7.39
N ALA A 23 8.48 -5.97 -7.41
CA ALA A 23 7.98 -7.22 -7.97
C ALA A 23 6.71 -7.70 -7.25
N TYR A 24 6.66 -7.56 -5.93
CA TYR A 24 5.49 -7.90 -5.14
C TYR A 24 4.26 -7.09 -5.58
N TYR A 25 4.41 -5.77 -5.70
CA TYR A 25 3.31 -4.90 -6.08
C TYR A 25 2.92 -5.07 -7.54
N GLU A 26 3.86 -5.40 -8.42
CA GLU A 26 3.53 -5.76 -9.81
C GLU A 26 2.64 -7.00 -9.86
N LYS A 27 2.86 -7.96 -8.99
CA LYS A 27 2.02 -9.16 -8.87
C LYS A 27 0.56 -8.82 -8.56
N ILE A 28 0.33 -7.76 -7.80
CA ILE A 28 -1.03 -7.31 -7.49
C ILE A 28 -1.50 -6.17 -8.37
N GLY A 29 -0.94 -6.06 -9.56
CA GLY A 29 -1.48 -5.22 -10.62
C GLY A 29 -0.89 -3.82 -10.72
N PHE A 30 0.15 -3.49 -9.98
CA PHE A 30 0.80 -2.20 -10.11
C PHE A 30 1.78 -2.21 -11.29
N ARG A 31 1.85 -1.09 -12.00
CA ARG A 31 2.83 -0.84 -13.05
C ARG A 31 3.99 -0.06 -12.43
N SER A 32 5.22 -0.46 -12.69
CA SER A 32 6.39 0.21 -12.15
C SER A 32 7.08 1.09 -13.20
N VAL A 33 7.60 2.23 -12.76
CA VAL A 33 8.45 3.13 -13.54
C VAL A 33 9.67 3.43 -12.68
N SER A 34 10.84 3.04 -13.17
CA SER A 34 12.08 3.13 -12.40
C SER A 34 12.83 4.43 -12.67
N TYR A 35 13.33 5.05 -11.62
CA TYR A 35 14.16 6.24 -11.65
C TYR A 35 15.43 5.97 -10.83
N LEU A 36 16.13 4.87 -11.17
CA LEU A 36 17.26 4.39 -10.36
C LEU A 36 18.56 5.17 -10.62
N ASN A 37 18.60 5.97 -11.69
CA ASN A 37 19.75 6.80 -12.02
C ASN A 37 19.61 8.26 -11.54
N SER A 38 18.56 8.57 -10.79
CA SER A 38 18.38 9.90 -10.21
C SER A 38 19.27 10.09 -8.99
N ALA A 39 19.40 11.33 -8.52
CA ALA A 39 20.16 11.63 -7.30
C ALA A 39 19.58 10.92 -6.08
N GLU A 40 18.26 10.71 -6.07
CA GLU A 40 17.57 9.94 -5.05
C GLU A 40 16.83 8.78 -5.73
N PRO A 41 17.51 7.62 -5.89
CA PRO A 41 16.95 6.51 -6.64
C PRO A 41 15.61 6.02 -6.05
N HIS A 42 14.62 5.80 -6.92
CA HIS A 42 13.29 5.36 -6.49
C HIS A 42 12.57 4.64 -7.63
N ILE A 43 11.49 3.94 -7.28
CA ILE A 43 10.59 3.30 -8.22
C ILE A 43 9.19 3.79 -7.91
N CYS A 44 8.48 4.29 -8.93
CA CYS A 44 7.08 4.68 -8.82
C CYS A 44 6.18 3.52 -9.22
N LEU A 45 5.13 3.29 -8.47
CA LEU A 45 4.15 2.23 -8.72
C LEU A 45 2.78 2.86 -8.90
N TYR A 46 2.04 2.38 -9.92
CA TYR A 46 0.73 2.92 -10.27
C TYR A 46 -0.27 1.80 -10.49
N ARG A 47 -1.38 1.87 -9.83
CA ARG A 47 -2.57 1.07 -10.14
C ARG A 47 -3.80 1.92 -9.89
N ASP A 48 -4.67 2.06 -10.90
CA ASP A 48 -5.85 2.93 -10.82
C ASP A 48 -5.43 4.33 -10.35
N THR A 49 -5.99 4.84 -9.26
CA THR A 49 -5.59 6.14 -8.71
C THR A 49 -4.55 6.03 -7.59
N ILE A 50 -4.11 4.81 -7.26
CA ILE A 50 -3.09 4.61 -6.23
C ILE A 50 -1.71 4.84 -6.84
N GLU A 51 -0.92 5.66 -6.16
CA GLU A 51 0.47 5.90 -6.49
C GLU A 51 1.33 5.63 -5.26
N LEU A 52 2.38 4.82 -5.43
CA LEU A 52 3.35 4.55 -4.38
C LEU A 52 4.73 4.92 -4.90
N ILE A 53 5.60 5.41 -4.02
CA ILE A 53 7.01 5.59 -4.34
C ILE A 53 7.81 4.68 -3.41
N LEU A 54 8.65 3.84 -4.01
CA LEU A 54 9.55 2.97 -3.27
C LEU A 54 10.93 3.61 -3.24
N THR A 55 11.53 3.65 -2.05
CA THR A 55 12.91 4.11 -1.86
C THR A 55 13.73 2.99 -1.27
N GLN A 56 15.05 2.96 -1.58
CA GLN A 56 15.94 1.96 -1.03
C GLN A 56 16.35 2.39 0.37
N SER A 57 16.02 1.56 1.37
CA SER A 57 16.46 1.79 2.75
C SER A 57 17.89 1.30 2.94
N SER A 58 18.61 1.96 3.84
CA SER A 58 19.92 1.47 4.30
C SER A 58 19.78 0.35 5.34
N LEU A 59 18.57 0.11 5.85
CA LEU A 59 18.30 -0.89 6.87
C LEU A 59 17.90 -2.22 6.24
N ALA A 60 18.21 -3.32 6.94
CA ALA A 60 17.91 -4.67 6.45
C ALA A 60 16.43 -5.02 6.56
N LYS A 61 15.65 -4.26 7.33
CA LYS A 61 14.21 -4.46 7.49
C LYS A 61 13.52 -3.13 7.74
N ILE A 62 12.21 -3.09 7.51
CA ILE A 62 11.40 -1.93 7.89
C ILE A 62 10.85 -2.12 9.30
N PHE A 63 10.30 -1.04 9.85
CA PHE A 63 9.62 -1.02 11.14
C PHE A 63 8.18 -0.56 10.91
N PRO A 64 7.24 -1.51 10.69
CA PRO A 64 5.84 -1.13 10.45
C PRO A 64 5.26 -0.35 11.63
N ASN A 65 4.28 0.51 11.33
CA ASN A 65 3.68 1.37 12.36
C ASN A 65 3.16 0.59 13.56
N ARG A 66 2.53 -0.57 13.33
CA ARG A 66 2.01 -1.37 14.44
C ARG A 66 3.12 -1.89 15.37
N VAL A 67 4.31 -2.15 14.83
CA VAL A 67 5.46 -2.63 15.61
C VAL A 67 6.14 -1.45 16.31
N GLN A 68 6.35 -0.36 15.59
CA GLN A 68 7.05 0.81 16.10
C GLN A 68 6.22 1.56 17.16
N TYR A 69 4.91 1.65 16.96
CA TYR A 69 4.03 2.50 17.75
C TYR A 69 2.89 1.76 18.44
N GLY A 70 2.80 0.44 18.30
CA GLY A 70 1.83 -0.39 18.99
C GLY A 70 0.57 -0.73 18.21
N TYR A 71 0.18 0.07 17.22
CA TYR A 71 -0.97 -0.16 16.34
C TYR A 71 -0.87 0.72 15.11
N GLY A 72 -1.76 0.52 14.17
CA GLY A 72 -1.90 1.35 12.97
C GLY A 72 -1.46 0.64 11.71
N TYR A 73 -1.99 1.11 10.58
CA TYR A 73 -1.61 0.64 9.25
C TYR A 73 -0.54 1.55 8.67
N ASP A 74 0.22 1.02 7.70
CA ASP A 74 1.22 1.82 6.98
C ASP A 74 0.61 2.56 5.80
N ALA A 75 -0.54 2.11 5.31
CA ALA A 75 -1.32 2.78 4.28
C ALA A 75 -2.75 2.27 4.29
N TYR A 76 -3.63 3.02 3.67
CA TYR A 76 -5.04 2.66 3.50
C TYR A 76 -5.41 2.91 2.04
N PHE A 77 -5.72 1.83 1.32
CA PHE A 77 -6.14 1.92 -0.08
C PHE A 77 -7.66 1.95 -0.14
N ILE A 78 -8.21 3.03 -0.68
CA ILE A 78 -9.65 3.22 -0.72
C ILE A 78 -10.23 2.54 -1.96
N THR A 79 -11.27 1.74 -1.77
CA THR A 79 -12.05 1.14 -2.84
C THR A 79 -13.49 0.99 -2.40
N GLU A 80 -14.42 1.15 -3.34
CA GLU A 80 -15.84 0.88 -3.10
C GLU A 80 -16.19 -0.59 -3.41
N LYS A 81 -15.24 -1.36 -3.95
CA LYS A 81 -15.45 -2.75 -4.35
C LYS A 81 -14.64 -3.69 -3.46
N GLN A 82 -14.88 -3.59 -2.15
CA GLN A 82 -14.09 -4.28 -1.14
C GLN A 82 -14.08 -5.80 -1.32
N ALA A 83 -15.25 -6.40 -1.53
CA ALA A 83 -15.36 -7.85 -1.66
C ALA A 83 -14.63 -8.37 -2.92
N ALA A 84 -14.80 -7.68 -4.04
CA ALA A 84 -14.13 -8.05 -5.29
C ALA A 84 -12.62 -7.90 -5.18
N MET A 85 -12.15 -6.85 -4.51
CA MET A 85 -10.73 -6.61 -4.30
C MET A 85 -10.13 -7.69 -3.40
N GLN A 86 -10.82 -8.07 -2.33
CA GLN A 86 -10.36 -9.16 -1.47
C GLN A 86 -10.23 -10.46 -2.26
N GLN A 87 -11.23 -10.78 -3.08
CA GLN A 87 -11.21 -12.01 -3.87
C GLN A 87 -10.02 -12.01 -4.84
N GLU A 88 -9.75 -10.88 -5.48
CA GLU A 88 -8.59 -10.74 -6.37
C GLU A 88 -7.30 -11.02 -5.61
N PHE A 89 -7.14 -10.45 -4.42
CA PHE A 89 -5.93 -10.63 -3.62
C PHE A 89 -5.76 -12.08 -3.17
N VAL A 90 -6.85 -12.71 -2.72
CA VAL A 90 -6.83 -14.13 -2.34
C VAL A 90 -6.42 -15.00 -3.54
N ASP A 91 -6.99 -14.73 -4.72
CA ASP A 91 -6.67 -15.48 -5.93
C ASP A 91 -5.20 -15.33 -6.33
N LYS A 92 -4.59 -14.22 -6.01
CA LYS A 92 -3.17 -13.95 -6.28
C LYS A 92 -2.24 -14.45 -5.17
N GLY A 93 -2.78 -15.11 -4.15
CA GLY A 93 -1.98 -15.69 -3.07
C GLY A 93 -1.45 -14.67 -2.08
N ILE A 94 -2.10 -13.53 -1.94
CA ILE A 94 -1.70 -12.49 -0.99
C ILE A 94 -2.13 -12.89 0.41
N THR A 95 -1.24 -12.72 1.38
CA THR A 95 -1.52 -13.02 2.79
C THR A 95 -2.45 -11.98 3.38
N LEU A 96 -3.64 -12.42 3.82
CA LEU A 96 -4.58 -11.54 4.53
C LEU A 96 -4.31 -11.64 6.04
N VAL A 97 -4.16 -10.48 6.67
CA VAL A 97 -4.07 -10.37 8.12
C VAL A 97 -5.45 -10.46 8.74
N ARG A 98 -6.41 -9.77 8.13
CA ARG A 98 -7.81 -9.80 8.52
C ARG A 98 -8.68 -9.87 7.28
N PRO A 99 -9.66 -10.77 7.25
CA PRO A 99 -10.60 -10.82 6.14
C PRO A 99 -11.55 -9.62 6.20
N LEU A 100 -12.32 -9.44 5.13
CA LEU A 100 -13.29 -8.36 5.02
C LEU A 100 -14.24 -8.37 6.22
N MET A 101 -14.35 -7.24 6.89
CA MET A 101 -15.20 -7.07 8.06
C MET A 101 -15.62 -5.61 8.21
N VAL A 102 -16.67 -5.39 8.97
CA VAL A 102 -17.08 -4.05 9.39
C VAL A 102 -16.36 -3.73 10.70
N THR A 103 -15.63 -2.63 10.72
CA THR A 103 -14.87 -2.21 11.89
C THR A 103 -15.74 -1.42 12.87
N ASP A 104 -15.26 -1.25 14.11
CA ASP A 104 -15.94 -0.46 15.12
C ASP A 104 -15.95 1.05 14.80
N TYR A 105 -15.09 1.49 13.89
CA TYR A 105 -15.08 2.89 13.43
C TYR A 105 -15.84 3.09 12.11
N GLY A 106 -16.61 2.10 11.68
CA GLY A 106 -17.56 2.27 10.57
C GLY A 106 -16.98 2.10 9.16
N ASN A 107 -15.92 1.33 9.02
CA ASN A 107 -15.37 0.97 7.72
C ASN A 107 -15.65 -0.49 7.39
N LYS A 108 -15.79 -0.78 6.10
CA LYS A 108 -15.78 -2.15 5.58
C LYS A 108 -14.43 -2.36 4.88
N GLU A 109 -13.59 -3.19 5.48
CA GLU A 109 -12.21 -3.32 5.05
C GLU A 109 -11.65 -4.72 5.27
N PHE A 110 -10.61 -5.07 4.51
CA PHE A 110 -9.71 -6.17 4.81
C PHE A 110 -8.29 -5.61 4.95
N VAL A 111 -7.39 -6.39 5.53
CA VAL A 111 -6.01 -5.97 5.73
C VAL A 111 -5.08 -7.03 5.18
N PHE A 112 -4.12 -6.64 4.37
CA PHE A 112 -3.09 -7.55 3.89
C PHE A 112 -1.72 -7.13 4.41
N GLU A 113 -0.81 -8.09 4.45
CA GLU A 113 0.58 -7.84 4.79
C GLU A 113 1.41 -7.93 3.52
N ASP A 114 2.19 -6.89 3.23
CA ASP A 114 3.05 -6.93 2.05
C ASP A 114 4.35 -7.70 2.34
N ILE A 115 5.21 -7.81 1.32
CA ILE A 115 6.44 -8.60 1.40
C ILE A 115 7.40 -8.09 2.49
N ASP A 116 7.32 -6.82 2.84
CA ASP A 116 8.18 -6.20 3.85
C ASP A 116 7.56 -6.20 5.25
N GLY A 117 6.34 -6.74 5.39
CA GLY A 117 5.66 -6.80 6.67
C GLY A 117 4.76 -5.62 6.97
N ARG A 118 4.52 -4.71 6.01
CA ARG A 118 3.56 -3.62 6.20
C ARG A 118 2.16 -4.16 6.24
N TRP A 119 1.34 -3.63 7.12
CA TRP A 119 -0.10 -3.87 7.12
C TRP A 119 -0.80 -2.74 6.39
N ILE A 120 -1.52 -3.09 5.37
CA ILE A 120 -2.24 -2.15 4.52
C ILE A 120 -3.71 -2.52 4.53
N ALA A 121 -4.55 -1.57 4.91
CA ALA A 121 -5.99 -1.75 4.86
C ALA A 121 -6.49 -1.41 3.47
N VAL A 122 -7.51 -2.13 3.02
CA VAL A 122 -8.19 -1.92 1.74
C VAL A 122 -9.68 -1.88 2.02
N GLY A 123 -10.32 -0.76 1.75
CA GLY A 123 -11.72 -0.61 2.05
C GLY A 123 -12.24 0.80 1.91
N ASN A 124 -13.30 1.10 2.64
CA ASN A 124 -13.91 2.42 2.64
C ASN A 124 -14.87 2.55 3.81
N LYS A 125 -15.28 3.77 4.07
CA LYS A 125 -16.33 4.07 5.05
C LYS A 125 -17.64 3.47 4.58
N ILE A 126 -18.45 3.04 5.53
CA ILE A 126 -19.84 2.67 5.28
C ILE A 126 -20.65 3.97 5.39
N SER A 127 -21.34 4.28 4.32
CA SER A 127 -22.21 5.48 4.28
C SER A 127 -23.61 5.19 4.83
#